data_6ab9af107f2408d9715d6dd46058b2d3
#
_entry.id   6ab9af107f2408d9715d6dd46058b2d3
#
_cell.length_a   1.000
_cell.length_b   1.000
_cell.length_c   1.000
_cell.angle_alpha   90.00
_cell.angle_beta   90.00
_cell.angle_gamma   90.00
#
_symmetry.space_group_name_H-M   'P 1'
#
loop_
_entity.id
_entity.type
_entity.pdbx_description
1 polymer ?
#
loop_
_entity_poly.entity_id
_entity_poly.type
_entity_poly.pdbx_seq_one_letter_code
_entity_poly.pdbx_strand_id
1 'polypeptide(L)'
;MRKHLLCLVLTVCLLVCSGLSVCAEPAAQVAAAQTEGATSSVDMPTSAFASYTYDCWGNTIECPNPYALIRKVDGVALGVGDLKKVIDVYAKDGFIYLTANGDTEKDNALIKMDEQLNLVSDWRGYYKDGSFVPFQKPCGIFVTDEGKIYVTDTATYSVYCFAVEGEGAAAKLNLERTIGAPSTEDSSIIDEDFVERYIPSKLVVDRTDRIYVVATNVNEGIVTFNDEGKFDGFLAAGKVTIDPFTKFMKKYVYTEAQKKRIPTFVPINYNNIDLDTSGFIYSTLAASDETTVQSEIKAKKGTEQGALVRRLNMMGSDILKRDGYMPPIGDADILDTMMNKDASYEGLSQITDVSCGTYGTYALLDNNRNHIFVYNFEGYLLYAFSGPDISAGGMKTPIALTQSGEYIYALDSNSRSIFMYKQTAFAEAVMKAIQLEKDGQYSAASDVWSEVLDYDATYDLAYLGLGKTAYWKGDYETASELFKLCNNKDWYSKAWSELRKDVLARWFMPIILTILGIVVLTFVLKIVKNAKKRKEAED
;
A
#
# COMPACT_ATOMS: atom_id res chain seq x y z
N MET A 1 33.65 -58.14 -11.24
CA MET A 1 34.10 -56.75 -11.50
C MET A 1 32.99 -55.69 -11.39
N ARG A 2 31.78 -55.87 -11.95
CA ARG A 2 30.65 -54.87 -11.83
C ARG A 2 30.19 -54.61 -10.40
N LYS A 3 30.17 -55.60 -9.51
CA LYS A 3 29.70 -55.45 -8.09
C LYS A 3 30.70 -54.65 -7.25
N HIS A 4 32.00 -54.74 -7.49
CA HIS A 4 33.02 -53.98 -6.74
C HIS A 4 33.12 -52.51 -7.21
N LEU A 5 32.79 -52.23 -8.47
CA LEU A 5 32.73 -50.86 -8.97
C LEU A 5 31.54 -50.09 -8.42
N LEU A 6 30.39 -50.82 -8.26
CA LEU A 6 29.18 -50.23 -7.70
C LEU A 6 29.34 -49.94 -6.18
N CYS A 7 30.06 -50.82 -5.45
CA CYS A 7 30.39 -50.56 -4.03
C CYS A 7 31.36 -49.37 -3.88
N LEU A 8 32.31 -49.18 -4.78
CA LEU A 8 33.27 -48.07 -4.72
C LEU A 8 32.56 -46.74 -5.00
N VAL A 9 31.67 -46.71 -5.96
CA VAL A 9 30.87 -45.50 -6.28
C VAL A 9 29.90 -45.18 -5.13
N LEU A 10 29.27 -46.17 -4.52
CA LEU A 10 28.40 -45.98 -3.34
C LEU A 10 29.19 -45.52 -2.12
N THR A 11 30.42 -46.02 -1.90
CA THR A 11 31.28 -45.59 -0.78
C THR A 11 31.76 -44.15 -0.96
N VAL A 12 32.09 -43.75 -2.19
CA VAL A 12 32.46 -42.35 -2.47
C VAL A 12 31.27 -41.40 -2.37
N CYS A 13 30.08 -41.82 -2.80
CA CYS A 13 28.86 -41.03 -2.56
C CYS A 13 28.51 -40.92 -1.08
N LEU A 14 28.72 -41.98 -0.28
CA LEU A 14 28.53 -41.94 1.18
C LEU A 14 29.58 -41.05 1.89
N LEU A 15 30.83 -41.06 1.43
CA LEU A 15 31.87 -40.16 1.96
C LEU A 15 31.66 -38.69 1.59
N VAL A 16 31.09 -38.41 0.43
CA VAL A 16 30.70 -37.02 0.05
C VAL A 16 29.48 -36.58 0.85
N CYS A 17 28.53 -37.47 1.12
CA CYS A 17 27.37 -37.15 1.97
C CYS A 17 27.75 -37.00 3.46
N SER A 18 28.73 -37.75 3.95
CA SER A 18 29.20 -37.60 5.34
C SER A 18 30.09 -36.38 5.56
N GLY A 19 30.76 -35.89 4.50
CA GLY A 19 31.53 -34.64 4.57
C GLY A 19 30.66 -33.36 4.61
N LEU A 20 29.38 -33.46 4.26
CA LEU A 20 28.43 -32.38 4.36
C LEU A 20 27.74 -32.26 5.74
N SER A 21 28.03 -33.19 6.67
CA SER A 21 27.45 -33.21 8.00
C SER A 21 28.31 -32.54 9.09
N VAL A 22 29.42 -31.90 8.74
CA VAL A 22 30.40 -31.34 9.72
C VAL A 22 30.40 -29.80 9.73
N CYS A 23 29.32 -29.17 9.34
CA CYS A 23 29.11 -27.73 9.59
C CYS A 23 27.81 -27.46 10.33
N ALA A 24 27.50 -28.26 11.35
CA ALA A 24 26.47 -27.93 12.31
C ALA A 24 27.10 -28.08 13.71
N GLU A 25 27.94 -27.14 14.11
CA GLU A 25 28.13 -26.87 15.53
C GLU A 25 26.96 -26.03 16.03
N PRO A 26 26.49 -26.32 17.26
CA PRO A 26 25.26 -25.75 17.76
C PRO A 26 25.46 -24.28 18.09
N ALA A 27 24.74 -23.43 17.40
CA ALA A 27 24.46 -22.08 17.85
C ALA A 27 23.86 -22.17 19.26
N ALA A 28 24.41 -21.40 20.16
CA ALA A 28 24.02 -21.31 21.55
C ALA A 28 22.50 -21.30 21.70
N GLN A 29 21.99 -22.18 22.52
CA GLN A 29 20.64 -22.19 23.02
C GLN A 29 20.36 -20.86 23.72
N VAL A 30 19.81 -19.91 22.98
CA VAL A 30 18.91 -18.92 23.56
C VAL A 30 17.62 -19.67 23.78
N ALA A 31 17.30 -19.94 25.02
CA ALA A 31 16.09 -20.62 25.43
C ALA A 31 14.88 -19.81 24.96
N ALA A 32 14.36 -20.19 23.81
CA ALA A 32 12.97 -19.89 23.46
C ALA A 32 12.13 -20.76 24.39
N ALA A 33 11.52 -20.17 25.38
CA ALA A 33 10.44 -20.78 26.14
C ALA A 33 9.35 -21.10 25.11
N GLN A 34 9.30 -22.38 24.69
CA GLN A 34 8.16 -22.93 23.99
C GLN A 34 7.02 -22.96 25.00
N THR A 35 6.16 -21.96 24.97
CA THR A 35 4.81 -22.11 25.46
C THR A 35 4.09 -23.02 24.46
N GLU A 36 3.87 -24.25 24.89
CA GLU A 36 3.03 -25.22 24.20
C GLU A 36 1.66 -24.64 23.92
N GLY A 37 1.17 -24.95 22.72
CA GLY A 37 -0.04 -24.43 22.11
C GLY A 37 -1.27 -24.41 22.99
N ALA A 38 -1.75 -23.23 23.19
CA ALA A 38 -3.16 -22.96 23.23
C ALA A 38 -3.54 -22.48 21.83
N THR A 39 -4.34 -23.25 21.10
CA THR A 39 -5.21 -22.75 20.08
C THR A 39 -6.26 -21.89 20.77
N SER A 40 -5.84 -20.71 21.23
CA SER A 40 -6.74 -19.64 21.54
C SER A 40 -7.08 -18.97 20.21
N SER A 41 -8.35 -19.00 19.83
CA SER A 41 -8.94 -17.92 19.06
C SER A 41 -8.39 -16.64 19.64
N VAL A 42 -7.48 -15.98 18.92
CA VAL A 42 -6.98 -14.68 19.33
C VAL A 42 -8.18 -13.76 19.20
N ASP A 43 -8.83 -13.49 20.33
CA ASP A 43 -9.67 -12.33 20.45
C ASP A 43 -8.79 -11.14 20.12
N MET A 44 -8.94 -10.60 18.91
CA MET A 44 -8.34 -9.34 18.54
C MET A 44 -8.84 -8.33 19.57
N PRO A 45 -7.97 -7.67 20.32
CA PRO A 45 -8.41 -6.74 21.34
C PRO A 45 -9.12 -5.57 20.67
N THR A 46 -10.43 -5.59 20.67
CA THR A 46 -11.31 -4.47 20.30
C THR A 46 -11.17 -3.27 21.22
N SER A 47 -10.23 -3.30 22.17
CA SER A 47 -10.33 -2.35 23.29
C SER A 47 -9.08 -1.63 23.71
N ALA A 48 -7.94 -1.87 23.20
CA ALA A 48 -6.82 -1.10 23.71
C ALA A 48 -5.94 -0.67 22.54
N PHE A 49 -6.12 0.55 22.14
CA PHE A 49 -5.25 1.36 21.41
C PHE A 49 -3.80 1.07 21.58
N ALA A 50 -3.35 -0.15 21.50
CA ALA A 50 -2.02 -0.55 21.17
C ALA A 50 -1.87 -0.28 19.68
N SER A 51 -0.94 0.57 19.33
CA SER A 51 -0.44 0.60 17.98
C SER A 51 0.16 -0.76 17.67
N TYR A 52 -0.04 -1.25 16.47
CA TYR A 52 0.36 -2.60 16.11
C TYR A 52 0.86 -2.68 14.67
N THR A 53 1.57 -3.75 14.36
CA THR A 53 1.91 -4.19 13.01
C THR A 53 1.50 -5.65 12.83
N TYR A 54 1.77 -6.24 11.66
CA TYR A 54 1.51 -7.66 11.41
C TYR A 54 2.80 -8.48 11.49
N ASP A 55 2.70 -9.67 12.11
CA ASP A 55 3.71 -10.70 12.00
C ASP A 55 3.61 -11.44 10.65
N CYS A 56 4.56 -12.34 10.42
CA CYS A 56 4.60 -13.16 9.20
C CYS A 56 3.40 -14.11 9.02
N TRP A 57 2.60 -14.32 10.05
CA TRP A 57 1.36 -15.10 9.99
C TRP A 57 0.13 -14.25 9.74
N GLY A 58 0.27 -12.91 9.83
CA GLY A 58 -0.82 -11.96 9.70
C GLY A 58 -1.54 -11.67 11.01
N ASN A 59 -0.96 -12.06 12.15
CA ASN A 59 -1.48 -11.68 13.46
C ASN A 59 -0.99 -10.27 13.79
N THR A 60 -1.77 -9.54 14.59
CA THR A 60 -1.36 -8.24 15.11
C THR A 60 -0.33 -8.41 16.23
N ILE A 61 0.76 -7.64 16.15
CA ILE A 61 1.78 -7.52 17.20
C ILE A 61 1.80 -6.07 17.65
N GLU A 62 1.70 -5.87 18.97
CA GLU A 62 1.82 -4.54 19.57
C GLU A 62 3.19 -3.92 19.23
N CYS A 63 3.20 -2.65 18.86
CA CYS A 63 4.41 -1.87 18.63
C CYS A 63 4.34 -0.54 19.38
N PRO A 64 5.48 0.16 19.60
CA PRO A 64 5.47 1.49 20.20
C PRO A 64 4.58 2.45 19.42
N ASN A 65 3.92 3.39 20.13
CA ASN A 65 3.07 4.37 19.48
C ASN A 65 3.84 5.16 18.41
N PRO A 66 3.46 5.05 17.13
CA PRO A 66 4.18 5.72 16.05
C PRO A 66 3.85 7.21 15.96
N TYR A 67 2.65 7.60 16.39
CA TYR A 67 2.16 8.96 16.36
C TYR A 67 1.51 9.36 17.68
N ALA A 68 1.69 10.62 18.07
CA ALA A 68 1.04 11.22 19.22
C ALA A 68 0.07 12.32 18.76
N LEU A 69 -1.16 12.33 19.27
CA LEU A 69 -2.06 13.45 19.06
C LEU A 69 -1.51 14.68 19.79
N ILE A 70 -1.20 15.75 19.06
CA ILE A 70 -0.66 16.98 19.63
C ILE A 70 -1.68 18.12 19.62
N ARG A 71 -2.64 18.09 18.69
CA ARG A 71 -3.67 19.13 18.57
C ARG A 71 -4.97 18.58 17.99
N LYS A 72 -6.09 19.07 18.52
CA LYS A 72 -7.43 18.88 17.96
C LYS A 72 -8.09 20.24 17.86
N VAL A 73 -8.62 20.58 16.70
CA VAL A 73 -9.19 21.89 16.43
C VAL A 73 -10.52 21.74 15.70
N ASP A 74 -11.54 22.45 16.15
CA ASP A 74 -12.82 22.60 15.46
C ASP A 74 -12.96 24.02 14.88
N GLY A 75 -14.04 24.28 14.18
CA GLY A 75 -14.27 25.57 13.55
C GLY A 75 -14.36 26.73 14.56
N VAL A 76 -14.83 26.49 15.78
CA VAL A 76 -14.93 27.51 16.84
C VAL A 76 -13.54 27.87 17.35
N ALA A 77 -12.70 26.87 17.60
CA ALA A 77 -11.31 27.08 18.01
C ALA A 77 -10.46 27.75 16.92
N LEU A 78 -10.80 27.51 15.64
CA LEU A 78 -10.19 28.22 14.50
C LEU A 78 -10.66 29.68 14.35
N GLY A 79 -11.76 30.05 14.99
CA GLY A 79 -12.36 31.39 14.86
C GLY A 79 -13.23 31.58 13.60
N VAL A 80 -13.54 30.50 12.86
CA VAL A 80 -14.38 30.53 11.64
C VAL A 80 -15.85 30.19 11.90
N GLY A 81 -16.21 29.94 13.17
CA GLY A 81 -17.56 29.58 13.59
C GLY A 81 -17.81 28.06 13.58
N ASP A 82 -19.05 27.66 13.90
CA ASP A 82 -19.45 26.25 13.93
C ASP A 82 -19.57 25.68 12.51
N LEU A 83 -18.63 24.82 12.12
CA LEU A 83 -18.67 24.11 10.85
C LEU A 83 -19.76 23.03 10.90
N LYS A 84 -20.70 23.03 9.97
CA LYS A 84 -21.81 22.07 9.98
C LYS A 84 -21.36 20.67 9.54
N LYS A 85 -20.61 20.61 8.46
CA LYS A 85 -20.00 19.39 7.93
C LYS A 85 -18.59 19.71 7.45
N VAL A 86 -17.61 18.98 7.93
CA VAL A 86 -16.26 18.94 7.37
C VAL A 86 -16.24 17.82 6.36
N ILE A 87 -15.55 17.99 5.22
CA ILE A 87 -15.67 17.07 4.09
C ILE A 87 -14.34 16.51 3.67
N ASP A 88 -13.34 17.35 3.41
CA ASP A 88 -12.06 16.95 2.89
C ASP A 88 -10.91 17.78 3.46
N VAL A 89 -9.72 17.20 3.49
CA VAL A 89 -8.50 17.85 3.96
C VAL A 89 -7.34 17.52 3.02
N TYR A 90 -6.55 18.52 2.67
CA TYR A 90 -5.39 18.35 1.81
C TYR A 90 -4.22 19.21 2.31
N ALA A 91 -3.03 18.59 2.39
CA ALA A 91 -1.80 19.28 2.80
C ALA A 91 -0.92 19.56 1.59
N LYS A 92 -0.44 20.81 1.48
CA LYS A 92 0.48 21.23 0.43
C LYS A 92 1.36 22.38 0.88
N ASP A 93 2.66 22.24 0.67
CA ASP A 93 3.68 23.31 0.88
C ASP A 93 3.59 24.00 2.25
N GLY A 94 3.42 23.20 3.32
CA GLY A 94 3.34 23.70 4.70
C GLY A 94 1.97 24.30 5.05
N PHE A 95 0.96 24.11 4.22
CA PHE A 95 -0.41 24.54 4.49
C PHE A 95 -1.38 23.39 4.44
N ILE A 96 -2.42 23.49 5.27
CA ILE A 96 -3.52 22.54 5.36
C ILE A 96 -4.78 23.22 4.86
N TYR A 97 -5.44 22.60 3.90
CA TYR A 97 -6.67 23.09 3.29
C TYR A 97 -7.83 22.17 3.70
N LEU A 98 -8.95 22.77 4.09
CA LEU A 98 -10.13 22.08 4.57
C LEU A 98 -11.35 22.57 3.80
N THR A 99 -12.16 21.66 3.29
CA THR A 99 -13.48 21.98 2.78
C THR A 99 -14.55 21.66 3.81
N ALA A 100 -15.51 22.59 3.93
CA ALA A 100 -16.69 22.42 4.77
C ALA A 100 -17.94 22.85 4.02
N ASN A 101 -19.06 22.17 4.27
CA ASN A 101 -20.34 22.54 3.69
C ASN A 101 -21.50 22.37 4.68
N GLY A 102 -22.68 22.82 4.30
CA GLY A 102 -23.88 22.73 5.11
C GLY A 102 -25.14 23.00 4.30
N ASP A 103 -26.20 23.35 5.03
CA ASP A 103 -27.52 23.54 4.42
C ASP A 103 -27.70 24.96 3.88
N THR A 104 -26.84 25.91 4.30
CA THR A 104 -26.87 27.30 3.85
C THR A 104 -25.53 27.71 3.23
N GLU A 105 -25.58 28.71 2.32
CA GLU A 105 -24.35 29.25 1.69
C GLU A 105 -23.29 29.72 2.70
N LYS A 106 -23.73 30.16 3.89
CA LYS A 106 -22.81 30.61 4.96
C LYS A 106 -22.05 29.45 5.62
N ASP A 107 -22.55 28.24 5.51
CA ASP A 107 -21.92 27.03 6.06
C ASP A 107 -20.81 26.52 5.13
N ASN A 108 -20.80 26.97 3.87
CA ASN A 108 -19.85 26.52 2.85
C ASN A 108 -18.54 27.31 2.96
N ALA A 109 -17.44 26.61 3.06
CA ALA A 109 -16.13 27.21 3.25
C ALA A 109 -15.00 26.40 2.62
N LEU A 110 -13.96 27.11 2.24
CA LEU A 110 -12.62 26.61 2.04
C LEU A 110 -11.70 27.33 3.04
N ILE A 111 -11.07 26.57 3.91
CA ILE A 111 -10.26 27.10 5.02
C ILE A 111 -8.81 26.71 4.76
N LYS A 112 -7.90 27.69 4.83
CA LYS A 112 -6.46 27.48 4.76
C LYS A 112 -5.86 27.72 6.15
N MET A 113 -5.06 26.77 6.61
CA MET A 113 -4.34 26.77 7.89
C MET A 113 -2.84 26.59 7.63
N ASP A 114 -2.01 26.97 8.60
CA ASP A 114 -0.61 26.56 8.65
C ASP A 114 -0.47 25.10 9.16
N GLU A 115 0.77 24.57 9.17
CA GLU A 115 1.04 23.21 9.67
C GLU A 115 0.65 23.02 11.14
N GLN A 116 0.60 24.07 11.94
CA GLN A 116 0.19 24.03 13.34
C GLN A 116 -1.32 24.22 13.51
N LEU A 117 -2.10 24.19 12.41
CA LEU A 117 -3.54 24.39 12.37
C LEU A 117 -3.95 25.80 12.88
N ASN A 118 -3.18 26.84 12.66
CA ASN A 118 -3.61 28.22 12.86
C ASN A 118 -4.26 28.74 11.57
N LEU A 119 -5.35 29.48 11.72
CA LEU A 119 -6.09 30.02 10.58
C LEU A 119 -5.21 31.00 9.77
N VAL A 120 -5.14 30.77 8.47
CA VAL A 120 -4.49 31.69 7.50
C VAL A 120 -5.54 32.42 6.67
N SER A 121 -6.51 31.68 6.09
CA SER A 121 -7.58 32.27 5.27
C SER A 121 -8.88 31.48 5.45
N ASP A 122 -10.00 32.20 5.41
CA ASP A 122 -11.36 31.64 5.42
C ASP A 122 -12.11 32.18 4.20
N TRP A 123 -12.29 31.34 3.19
CA TRP A 123 -12.98 31.68 1.97
C TRP A 123 -14.40 31.10 1.97
N ARG A 124 -15.40 31.97 1.87
CA ARG A 124 -16.83 31.59 1.77
C ARG A 124 -17.35 31.57 0.34
N GLY A 125 -16.48 31.89 -0.61
CA GLY A 125 -16.75 31.95 -2.03
C GLY A 125 -15.55 32.42 -2.81
N TYR A 126 -15.74 32.75 -4.06
CA TYR A 126 -14.70 33.15 -5.01
C TYR A 126 -15.14 34.35 -5.86
N TYR A 127 -14.21 34.93 -6.56
CA TYR A 127 -14.45 36.03 -7.49
C TYR A 127 -14.50 35.50 -8.93
N LYS A 128 -15.57 35.84 -9.63
CA LYS A 128 -15.75 35.60 -11.07
C LYS A 128 -16.02 36.94 -11.74
N ASP A 129 -15.19 37.34 -12.70
CA ASP A 129 -15.30 38.60 -13.41
C ASP A 129 -15.45 39.82 -12.46
N GLY A 130 -14.74 39.80 -11.33
CA GLY A 130 -14.78 40.84 -10.31
C GLY A 130 -15.98 40.76 -9.35
N SER A 131 -16.94 39.86 -9.56
CA SER A 131 -18.10 39.67 -8.72
C SER A 131 -17.90 38.51 -7.74
N PHE A 132 -18.28 38.70 -6.47
CA PHE A 132 -18.22 37.62 -5.48
C PHE A 132 -19.33 36.59 -5.70
N VAL A 133 -18.98 35.30 -5.68
CA VAL A 133 -19.89 34.17 -5.83
C VAL A 133 -19.68 33.24 -4.62
N PRO A 134 -20.71 32.97 -3.81
CA PRO A 134 -20.60 32.03 -2.69
C PRO A 134 -20.44 30.59 -3.18
N PHE A 135 -19.70 29.76 -2.42
CA PHE A 135 -19.65 28.32 -2.66
C PHE A 135 -21.04 27.70 -2.47
N GLN A 136 -21.38 26.69 -3.32
CA GLN A 136 -22.65 26.00 -3.22
C GLN A 136 -22.57 24.75 -2.33
N LYS A 137 -21.72 23.76 -2.68
CA LYS A 137 -21.42 22.57 -1.86
C LYS A 137 -20.00 22.07 -2.16
N PRO A 138 -18.95 22.78 -1.70
CA PRO A 138 -17.58 22.35 -1.92
C PRO A 138 -17.35 20.99 -1.24
N CYS A 139 -16.62 20.10 -1.95
CA CYS A 139 -16.38 18.73 -1.51
C CYS A 139 -14.88 18.41 -1.53
N GLY A 140 -14.37 17.75 -2.56
CA GLY A 140 -12.96 17.40 -2.69
C GLY A 140 -12.08 18.59 -2.99
N ILE A 141 -10.85 18.59 -2.49
CA ILE A 141 -9.86 19.64 -2.70
C ILE A 141 -8.51 19.06 -3.11
N PHE A 142 -7.85 19.75 -4.04
CA PHE A 142 -6.47 19.46 -4.44
C PHE A 142 -5.73 20.76 -4.73
N VAL A 143 -4.45 20.84 -4.36
CA VAL A 143 -3.60 22.01 -4.61
C VAL A 143 -2.38 21.55 -5.41
N THR A 144 -2.16 22.18 -6.57
CA THR A 144 -1.03 21.86 -7.46
C THR A 144 0.30 22.44 -6.96
N ASP A 145 1.41 21.98 -7.55
CA ASP A 145 2.76 22.52 -7.27
C ASP A 145 2.87 24.01 -7.62
N GLU A 146 2.00 24.53 -8.50
CA GLU A 146 1.91 25.94 -8.87
C GLU A 146 1.05 26.78 -7.92
N GLY A 147 0.44 26.15 -6.91
CA GLY A 147 -0.45 26.83 -5.94
C GLY A 147 -1.87 27.08 -6.44
N LYS A 148 -2.28 26.47 -7.58
CA LYS A 148 -3.68 26.50 -8.01
C LYS A 148 -4.52 25.58 -7.14
N ILE A 149 -5.69 26.03 -6.75
CA ILE A 149 -6.62 25.27 -5.91
C ILE A 149 -7.77 24.74 -6.77
N TYR A 150 -7.90 23.43 -6.78
CA TYR A 150 -9.01 22.76 -7.45
C TYR A 150 -10.01 22.27 -6.40
N VAL A 151 -11.30 22.52 -6.63
CA VAL A 151 -12.39 22.14 -5.71
C VAL A 151 -13.51 21.51 -6.51
N THR A 152 -13.98 20.34 -6.10
CA THR A 152 -15.23 19.77 -6.62
C THR A 152 -16.41 20.39 -5.90
N ASP A 153 -17.49 20.64 -6.61
CA ASP A 153 -18.75 21.11 -6.02
C ASP A 153 -19.90 20.17 -6.43
N THR A 154 -20.49 19.54 -5.42
CA THR A 154 -21.52 18.51 -5.62
C THR A 154 -22.90 19.09 -5.97
N ALA A 155 -23.16 20.38 -5.74
CA ALA A 155 -24.41 21.03 -6.09
C ALA A 155 -24.40 21.51 -7.54
N THR A 156 -23.25 21.90 -8.05
CA THR A 156 -23.08 22.40 -9.44
C THR A 156 -22.56 21.33 -10.39
N TYR A 157 -22.22 20.14 -9.87
CA TYR A 157 -21.64 19.02 -10.64
C TYR A 157 -20.39 19.42 -11.41
N SER A 158 -19.57 20.29 -10.82
CA SER A 158 -18.43 20.92 -11.49
C SER A 158 -17.16 20.83 -10.67
N VAL A 159 -16.03 20.97 -11.35
CA VAL A 159 -14.72 21.21 -10.77
C VAL A 159 -14.34 22.65 -11.06
N TYR A 160 -13.97 23.38 -10.03
CA TYR A 160 -13.48 24.75 -10.12
C TYR A 160 -11.98 24.80 -9.93
N CYS A 161 -11.29 25.60 -10.74
CA CYS A 161 -9.89 25.93 -10.58
C CYS A 161 -9.75 27.39 -10.19
N PHE A 162 -9.05 27.65 -9.10
CA PHE A 162 -8.85 29.00 -8.55
C PHE A 162 -7.38 29.37 -8.51
N ALA A 163 -7.08 30.61 -8.88
CA ALA A 163 -5.84 31.28 -8.52
C ALA A 163 -6.03 32.04 -7.21
N VAL A 164 -4.99 32.04 -6.37
CA VAL A 164 -4.97 32.79 -5.11
C VAL A 164 -4.30 34.14 -5.35
N GLU A 165 -5.01 35.24 -5.06
CA GLU A 165 -4.49 36.59 -5.11
C GLU A 165 -4.36 37.18 -3.72
N GLY A 166 -3.18 37.65 -3.36
CA GLY A 166 -2.88 38.20 -2.04
C GLY A 166 -2.42 37.15 -1.04
N GLU A 167 -2.25 37.52 0.21
CA GLU A 167 -1.74 36.68 1.28
C GLU A 167 -2.58 36.79 2.56
N GLY A 168 -2.54 35.75 3.39
CA GLY A 168 -3.20 35.68 4.69
C GLY A 168 -4.71 35.84 4.60
N ALA A 169 -5.30 36.51 5.59
CA ALA A 169 -6.74 36.73 5.68
C ALA A 169 -7.33 37.61 4.55
N ALA A 170 -6.50 38.38 3.86
CA ALA A 170 -6.91 39.23 2.74
C ALA A 170 -6.88 38.51 1.38
N ALA A 171 -6.35 37.30 1.34
CA ALA A 171 -6.25 36.51 0.11
C ALA A 171 -7.63 36.24 -0.49
N LYS A 172 -7.72 36.32 -1.81
CA LYS A 172 -8.93 36.09 -2.60
C LYS A 172 -8.75 34.91 -3.53
N LEU A 173 -9.80 34.18 -3.75
CA LEU A 173 -9.87 33.14 -4.79
C LEU A 173 -10.46 33.73 -6.06
N ASN A 174 -9.72 33.72 -7.14
CA ASN A 174 -10.19 34.13 -8.46
C ASN A 174 -10.44 32.88 -9.31
N LEU A 175 -11.63 32.78 -9.87
CA LEU A 175 -11.99 31.67 -10.75
C LEU A 175 -11.21 31.77 -12.06
N GLU A 176 -10.39 30.77 -12.36
CA GLU A 176 -9.70 30.65 -13.65
C GLU A 176 -10.49 29.79 -14.62
N ARG A 177 -11.01 28.64 -14.14
CA ARG A 177 -11.66 27.65 -15.00
C ARG A 177 -12.77 26.91 -14.28
N THR A 178 -13.83 26.57 -15.01
CA THR A 178 -14.90 25.66 -14.58
C THR A 178 -14.92 24.46 -15.51
N ILE A 179 -14.88 23.25 -14.97
CA ILE A 179 -15.01 21.99 -15.69
C ILE A 179 -16.35 21.38 -15.28
N GLY A 180 -17.30 21.32 -16.19
CA GLY A 180 -18.61 20.74 -15.96
C GLY A 180 -18.63 19.21 -16.03
N ALA A 181 -19.81 18.63 -15.80
CA ALA A 181 -20.02 17.21 -16.03
C ALA A 181 -19.74 16.85 -17.50
N PRO A 182 -19.20 15.65 -17.78
CA PRO A 182 -19.11 15.15 -19.16
C PRO A 182 -20.49 15.12 -19.82
N SER A 183 -20.55 15.47 -21.08
CA SER A 183 -21.80 15.52 -21.86
C SER A 183 -21.86 14.41 -22.91
N THR A 184 -23.08 14.13 -23.43
CA THR A 184 -23.26 13.17 -24.52
C THR A 184 -22.61 13.62 -25.83
N GLU A 185 -22.25 14.91 -25.96
CA GLU A 185 -21.51 15.46 -27.09
C GLU A 185 -20.00 15.15 -27.00
N ASP A 186 -19.47 14.97 -25.78
CA ASP A 186 -18.06 14.74 -25.58
C ASP A 186 -17.62 13.34 -26.02
N SER A 187 -18.48 12.33 -25.84
CA SER A 187 -18.17 10.95 -26.21
C SER A 187 -19.42 10.06 -26.34
N SER A 188 -19.36 9.11 -27.25
CA SER A 188 -20.43 8.10 -27.45
C SER A 188 -20.56 7.10 -26.27
N ILE A 189 -19.65 7.12 -25.32
CA ILE A 189 -19.72 6.29 -24.09
C ILE A 189 -20.45 7.01 -22.96
N ILE A 190 -20.71 8.29 -23.09
CA ILE A 190 -21.49 9.09 -22.16
C ILE A 190 -22.96 9.11 -22.65
N ASP A 191 -23.86 8.67 -21.79
CA ASP A 191 -25.32 8.74 -22.03
C ASP A 191 -25.97 9.71 -21.04
N GLU A 192 -27.27 9.96 -21.24
CA GLU A 192 -28.02 10.88 -20.38
C GLU A 192 -28.04 10.39 -18.91
N ASP A 193 -28.15 9.09 -18.70
CA ASP A 193 -28.12 8.49 -17.36
C ASP A 193 -26.78 8.74 -16.65
N PHE A 194 -25.67 8.73 -17.37
CA PHE A 194 -24.36 9.09 -16.83
C PHE A 194 -24.34 10.55 -16.36
N VAL A 195 -24.84 11.47 -17.17
CA VAL A 195 -24.83 12.91 -16.85
C VAL A 195 -25.63 13.18 -15.58
N GLU A 196 -26.81 12.54 -15.43
CA GLU A 196 -27.67 12.72 -14.25
C GLU A 196 -27.05 12.17 -12.96
N ARG A 197 -26.27 11.10 -13.03
CA ARG A 197 -25.65 10.47 -11.84
C ARG A 197 -24.24 10.95 -11.52
N TYR A 198 -23.61 11.77 -12.38
CA TYR A 198 -22.27 12.29 -12.14
C TYR A 198 -22.26 13.30 -10.98
N ILE A 199 -21.67 12.92 -9.85
CA ILE A 199 -21.50 13.78 -8.67
C ILE A 199 -20.02 13.78 -8.27
N PRO A 200 -19.22 14.79 -8.67
CA PRO A 200 -17.79 14.83 -8.37
C PRO A 200 -17.54 14.96 -6.88
N SER A 201 -16.74 14.06 -6.31
CA SER A 201 -16.46 14.02 -4.88
C SER A 201 -15.00 14.29 -4.53
N LYS A 202 -14.07 13.65 -5.22
CA LYS A 202 -12.63 13.79 -5.00
C LYS A 202 -11.93 14.02 -6.33
N LEU A 203 -10.75 14.65 -6.29
CA LEU A 203 -9.97 14.90 -7.50
C LEU A 203 -8.48 14.94 -7.19
N VAL A 204 -7.69 14.68 -8.23
CA VAL A 204 -6.27 15.05 -8.31
C VAL A 204 -5.95 15.62 -9.68
N VAL A 205 -4.90 16.41 -9.76
CA VAL A 205 -4.41 17.01 -11.00
C VAL A 205 -2.95 16.65 -11.16
N ASP A 206 -2.58 16.08 -12.31
CA ASP A 206 -1.19 15.73 -12.57
C ASP A 206 -0.37 16.92 -13.08
N ARG A 207 0.93 16.74 -13.23
CA ARG A 207 1.86 17.78 -13.70
C ARG A 207 1.63 18.22 -15.14
N THR A 208 0.73 17.57 -15.87
CA THR A 208 0.34 17.93 -17.24
C THR A 208 -1.03 18.58 -17.29
N ASP A 209 -1.56 19.05 -16.14
CA ASP A 209 -2.87 19.65 -15.96
C ASP A 209 -4.05 18.72 -16.33
N ARG A 210 -3.84 17.41 -16.42
CA ARG A 210 -4.93 16.44 -16.53
C ARG A 210 -5.60 16.28 -15.17
N ILE A 211 -6.92 16.23 -15.21
CA ILE A 211 -7.75 16.17 -14.01
C ILE A 211 -8.38 14.78 -13.93
N TYR A 212 -8.25 14.15 -12.78
CA TYR A 212 -8.82 12.86 -12.46
C TYR A 212 -9.86 13.04 -11.37
N VAL A 213 -11.10 12.65 -11.63
CA VAL A 213 -12.23 12.88 -10.72
C VAL A 213 -12.87 11.56 -10.34
N VAL A 214 -12.98 11.32 -9.05
CA VAL A 214 -13.86 10.29 -8.50
C VAL A 214 -15.24 10.91 -8.30
N ALA A 215 -16.26 10.28 -8.89
CA ALA A 215 -17.64 10.71 -8.74
C ALA A 215 -18.46 9.61 -8.05
N THR A 216 -19.27 9.99 -7.09
CA THR A 216 -19.93 9.07 -6.14
C THR A 216 -20.78 7.99 -6.82
N ASN A 217 -21.46 8.31 -7.90
CA ASN A 217 -22.38 7.38 -8.59
C ASN A 217 -21.82 6.87 -9.93
N VAL A 218 -20.52 7.03 -10.19
CA VAL A 218 -19.86 6.57 -11.41
C VAL A 218 -19.11 5.28 -11.10
N ASN A 219 -19.48 4.21 -11.78
CA ASN A 219 -18.91 2.88 -11.63
C ASN A 219 -18.05 2.44 -12.82
N GLU A 220 -17.91 3.28 -13.83
CA GLU A 220 -17.13 3.03 -15.05
C GLU A 220 -15.63 3.16 -14.82
N GLY A 221 -15.21 3.86 -13.78
CA GLY A 221 -13.83 4.16 -13.46
C GLY A 221 -13.65 5.59 -12.97
N ILE A 222 -12.41 6.04 -12.90
CA ILE A 222 -12.07 7.42 -12.54
C ILE A 222 -12.25 8.29 -13.80
N VAL A 223 -13.08 9.32 -13.71
CA VAL A 223 -13.35 10.25 -14.84
C VAL A 223 -12.11 11.09 -15.11
N THR A 224 -11.67 11.15 -16.36
CA THR A 224 -10.49 11.93 -16.75
C THR A 224 -10.86 13.08 -17.68
N PHE A 225 -10.23 14.24 -17.41
CA PHE A 225 -10.30 15.40 -18.29
C PHE A 225 -8.88 15.80 -18.71
N ASN A 226 -8.75 16.27 -19.94
CA ASN A 226 -7.48 16.78 -20.44
C ASN A 226 -7.14 18.16 -19.86
N ASP A 227 -5.98 18.70 -20.23
CA ASP A 227 -5.51 20.03 -19.85
C ASP A 227 -6.45 21.19 -20.24
N GLU A 228 -7.28 21.00 -21.27
CA GLU A 228 -8.34 21.96 -21.65
C GLU A 228 -9.61 21.82 -20.80
N GLY A 229 -9.72 20.78 -19.95
CA GLY A 229 -10.91 20.46 -19.16
C GLY A 229 -11.99 19.72 -19.94
N LYS A 230 -11.66 19.13 -21.10
CA LYS A 230 -12.56 18.29 -21.87
C LYS A 230 -12.45 16.85 -21.43
N PHE A 231 -13.56 16.13 -21.45
CA PHE A 231 -13.60 14.70 -21.12
C PHE A 231 -12.66 13.90 -22.02
N ASP A 232 -11.76 13.09 -21.39
CA ASP A 232 -10.75 12.27 -22.09
C ASP A 232 -11.02 10.76 -21.95
N GLY A 233 -11.87 10.35 -20.99
CA GLY A 233 -12.23 8.95 -20.79
C GLY A 233 -12.33 8.52 -19.34
N PHE A 234 -12.17 7.22 -19.11
CA PHE A 234 -12.15 6.62 -17.77
C PHE A 234 -10.82 5.92 -17.51
N LEU A 235 -10.13 6.32 -16.45
CA LEU A 235 -8.94 5.62 -15.97
C LEU A 235 -9.36 4.43 -15.12
N ALA A 236 -8.62 3.32 -15.24
CA ALA A 236 -8.83 2.09 -14.48
C ALA A 236 -10.26 1.54 -14.57
N ALA A 237 -10.89 1.73 -15.72
CA ALA A 237 -12.18 1.12 -16.03
C ALA A 237 -12.10 -0.41 -15.95
N GLY A 238 -13.09 -1.02 -15.34
CA GLY A 238 -13.18 -2.48 -15.25
C GLY A 238 -13.32 -3.11 -16.64
N LYS A 239 -12.30 -3.84 -17.07
CA LYS A 239 -12.31 -4.50 -18.39
C LYS A 239 -13.24 -5.71 -18.36
N VAL A 240 -14.30 -5.68 -19.18
CA VAL A 240 -15.08 -6.89 -19.43
C VAL A 240 -14.28 -7.81 -20.36
N THR A 241 -13.88 -8.96 -19.86
CA THR A 241 -13.33 -10.01 -20.71
C THR A 241 -14.49 -10.68 -21.47
N ILE A 242 -14.81 -10.13 -22.65
CA ILE A 242 -15.84 -10.72 -23.53
C ILE A 242 -15.21 -11.99 -24.13
N ASP A 243 -15.81 -13.14 -23.86
CA ASP A 243 -15.36 -14.39 -24.46
C ASP A 243 -15.44 -14.35 -25.99
N PRO A 244 -14.62 -15.12 -26.72
CA PRO A 244 -14.57 -15.08 -28.18
C PRO A 244 -15.93 -15.35 -28.85
N PHE A 245 -16.78 -16.16 -28.23
CA PHE A 245 -18.11 -16.48 -28.77
C PHE A 245 -19.06 -15.28 -28.63
N THR A 246 -19.10 -14.65 -27.48
CA THR A 246 -19.87 -13.41 -27.26
C THR A 246 -19.38 -12.28 -28.17
N LYS A 247 -18.05 -12.16 -28.39
CA LYS A 247 -17.47 -11.20 -29.34
C LYS A 247 -17.92 -11.46 -30.78
N PHE A 248 -17.97 -12.74 -31.19
CA PHE A 248 -18.52 -13.14 -32.48
C PHE A 248 -20.00 -12.81 -32.60
N MET A 249 -20.81 -13.15 -31.57
CA MET A 249 -22.24 -12.87 -31.54
C MET A 249 -22.54 -11.36 -31.60
N LYS A 250 -21.77 -10.55 -30.84
CA LYS A 250 -21.86 -9.09 -30.84
C LYS A 250 -21.60 -8.50 -32.24
N LYS A 251 -20.62 -9.07 -32.96
CA LYS A 251 -20.24 -8.57 -34.28
C LYS A 251 -21.22 -8.96 -35.40
N TYR A 252 -21.80 -10.15 -35.35
CA TYR A 252 -22.52 -10.72 -36.51
C TYR A 252 -23.99 -11.06 -36.25
N VAL A 253 -24.43 -11.15 -35.01
CA VAL A 253 -25.75 -11.71 -34.67
C VAL A 253 -26.62 -10.75 -33.86
N TYR A 254 -26.05 -10.04 -32.90
CA TYR A 254 -26.84 -9.19 -32.00
C TYR A 254 -27.37 -7.93 -32.70
N THR A 255 -28.64 -7.63 -32.41
CA THR A 255 -29.28 -6.36 -32.78
C THR A 255 -28.68 -5.21 -31.94
N GLU A 256 -28.85 -3.97 -32.38
CA GLU A 256 -28.37 -2.79 -31.65
C GLU A 256 -28.94 -2.72 -30.23
N ALA A 257 -30.21 -3.09 -30.03
CA ALA A 257 -30.81 -3.17 -28.70
C ALA A 257 -30.19 -4.25 -27.81
N GLN A 258 -29.76 -5.38 -28.38
CA GLN A 258 -29.06 -6.42 -27.63
C GLN A 258 -27.59 -6.05 -27.33
N LYS A 259 -26.92 -5.35 -28.26
CA LYS A 259 -25.57 -4.83 -28.06
C LYS A 259 -25.50 -3.85 -26.90
N LYS A 260 -26.51 -2.98 -26.72
CA LYS A 260 -26.61 -2.03 -25.60
C LYS A 260 -26.80 -2.68 -24.24
N ARG A 261 -27.31 -3.93 -24.18
CA ARG A 261 -27.50 -4.68 -22.94
C ARG A 261 -26.25 -5.43 -22.47
N ILE A 262 -25.22 -5.52 -23.29
CA ILE A 262 -23.97 -6.17 -22.92
C ILE A 262 -23.15 -5.16 -22.11
N PRO A 263 -22.81 -5.45 -20.85
CA PRO A 263 -22.03 -4.54 -20.04
C PRO A 263 -20.71 -4.19 -20.76
N THR A 264 -20.39 -2.94 -20.82
CA THR A 264 -19.15 -2.44 -21.41
C THR A 264 -18.03 -2.42 -20.39
N PHE A 265 -18.39 -2.26 -19.11
CA PHE A 265 -17.47 -2.19 -17.97
C PHE A 265 -17.92 -3.15 -16.86
N VAL A 266 -16.97 -3.66 -16.10
CA VAL A 266 -17.25 -4.24 -14.78
C VAL A 266 -17.38 -3.07 -13.81
N PRO A 267 -18.47 -2.94 -13.06
CA PRO A 267 -18.61 -1.85 -12.09
C PRO A 267 -17.48 -1.84 -11.09
N ILE A 268 -16.80 -0.70 -10.95
CA ILE A 268 -15.78 -0.46 -9.93
C ILE A 268 -16.13 0.84 -9.22
N ASN A 269 -16.37 0.76 -7.94
CA ASN A 269 -16.76 1.91 -7.14
C ASN A 269 -15.54 2.48 -6.40
N TYR A 270 -14.87 3.44 -7.03
CA TYR A 270 -13.81 4.22 -6.38
C TYR A 270 -14.44 5.24 -5.44
N ASN A 271 -13.87 5.40 -4.23
CA ASN A 271 -14.36 6.36 -3.24
C ASN A 271 -13.36 7.48 -2.95
N ASN A 272 -12.07 7.25 -3.17
CA ASN A 272 -11.05 8.27 -2.97
C ASN A 272 -9.86 8.12 -3.93
N ILE A 273 -9.07 9.19 -4.04
CA ILE A 273 -7.94 9.29 -4.94
C ILE A 273 -6.90 10.26 -4.39
N ASP A 274 -5.62 9.91 -4.48
CA ASP A 274 -4.49 10.78 -4.18
C ASP A 274 -3.35 10.56 -5.18
N LEU A 275 -2.41 11.51 -5.28
CA LEU A 275 -1.32 11.51 -6.25
C LEU A 275 0.03 11.44 -5.54
N ASP A 276 0.86 10.44 -5.87
CA ASP A 276 2.21 10.37 -5.32
C ASP A 276 3.18 11.34 -6.04
N THR A 277 4.32 11.59 -5.39
CA THR A 277 5.36 12.48 -5.93
C THR A 277 5.97 12.00 -7.26
N SER A 278 5.74 10.74 -7.63
CA SER A 278 6.19 10.14 -8.90
C SER A 278 5.12 10.24 -10.00
N GLY A 279 3.93 10.77 -9.70
CA GLY A 279 2.82 10.93 -10.63
C GLY A 279 1.94 9.68 -10.77
N PHE A 280 2.06 8.69 -9.87
CA PHE A 280 1.12 7.57 -9.81
C PHE A 280 -0.08 7.91 -8.94
N ILE A 281 -1.23 7.39 -9.34
CA ILE A 281 -2.49 7.65 -8.67
C ILE A 281 -2.79 6.51 -7.70
N TYR A 282 -2.92 6.82 -6.42
CA TYR A 282 -3.50 5.92 -5.44
C TYR A 282 -5.01 6.10 -5.41
N SER A 283 -5.75 5.01 -5.36
CA SER A 283 -7.20 5.03 -5.28
C SER A 283 -7.70 3.96 -4.34
N THR A 284 -8.77 4.26 -3.63
CA THR A 284 -9.46 3.32 -2.74
C THR A 284 -10.80 2.89 -3.33
N LEU A 285 -11.25 1.70 -2.95
CA LEU A 285 -12.53 1.15 -3.34
C LEU A 285 -13.47 1.11 -2.13
N ALA A 286 -14.72 1.46 -2.36
CA ALA A 286 -15.74 1.51 -1.33
C ALA A 286 -16.05 0.15 -0.70
N ALA A 287 -15.90 -0.93 -1.46
CA ALA A 287 -16.12 -2.29 -1.00
C ALA A 287 -15.34 -3.30 -1.85
N SER A 288 -15.00 -4.43 -1.25
CA SER A 288 -14.47 -5.61 -1.94
C SER A 288 -15.29 -6.84 -1.54
N ASP A 289 -15.22 -7.87 -2.38
CA ASP A 289 -15.88 -9.15 -2.08
C ASP A 289 -15.12 -9.87 -0.94
N GLU A 290 -15.81 -10.06 0.18
CA GLU A 290 -15.24 -10.66 1.38
C GLU A 290 -14.65 -12.05 1.12
N THR A 291 -15.28 -12.87 0.28
CA THR A 291 -14.80 -14.22 -0.05
C THR A 291 -13.49 -14.18 -0.83
N THR A 292 -13.35 -13.20 -1.71
CA THR A 292 -12.11 -12.95 -2.47
C THR A 292 -11.01 -12.51 -1.53
N VAL A 293 -11.26 -11.53 -0.67
CA VAL A 293 -10.29 -11.05 0.33
C VAL A 293 -9.83 -12.18 1.26
N GLN A 294 -10.77 -12.99 1.78
CA GLN A 294 -10.44 -14.16 2.59
C GLN A 294 -9.55 -15.16 1.86
N SER A 295 -9.79 -15.38 0.57
CA SER A 295 -8.97 -16.30 -0.23
C SER A 295 -7.55 -15.74 -0.42
N GLU A 296 -7.40 -14.43 -0.61
CA GLU A 296 -6.12 -13.74 -0.74
C GLU A 296 -5.30 -13.79 0.55
N ILE A 297 -5.94 -13.56 1.69
CA ILE A 297 -5.29 -13.66 3.00
C ILE A 297 -4.79 -15.09 3.24
N LYS A 298 -5.64 -16.10 2.98
CA LYS A 298 -5.23 -17.51 3.09
C LYS A 298 -4.07 -17.87 2.16
N ALA A 299 -4.08 -17.32 0.94
CA ALA A 299 -3.01 -17.49 -0.03
C ALA A 299 -1.75 -16.66 0.30
N LYS A 300 -1.82 -15.72 1.25
CA LYS A 300 -0.78 -14.71 1.55
C LYS A 300 -0.33 -13.96 0.28
N LYS A 301 -1.26 -13.67 -0.60
CA LYS A 301 -1.01 -13.02 -1.88
C LYS A 301 -2.21 -12.18 -2.27
N GLY A 302 -2.02 -10.87 -2.29
CA GLY A 302 -3.03 -9.94 -2.79
C GLY A 302 -3.17 -9.98 -4.31
N THR A 303 -4.39 -9.79 -4.80
CA THR A 303 -4.71 -9.66 -6.22
C THR A 303 -5.41 -8.31 -6.48
N GLU A 304 -5.57 -7.95 -7.75
CA GLU A 304 -6.34 -6.76 -8.10
C GLU A 304 -7.84 -6.89 -7.77
N GLN A 305 -8.35 -8.09 -7.62
CA GLN A 305 -9.78 -8.34 -7.40
C GLN A 305 -10.21 -8.09 -5.95
N GLY A 306 -9.39 -8.48 -4.98
CA GLY A 306 -9.63 -8.23 -3.55
C GLY A 306 -9.08 -6.89 -3.06
N ALA A 307 -8.36 -6.16 -3.92
CA ALA A 307 -7.68 -4.94 -3.52
C ALA A 307 -8.65 -3.83 -3.14
N LEU A 308 -8.60 -3.39 -1.87
CA LEU A 308 -9.26 -2.15 -1.42
C LEU A 308 -8.46 -0.90 -1.80
N VAL A 309 -7.18 -1.05 -2.10
CA VAL A 309 -6.28 0.03 -2.50
C VAL A 309 -5.56 -0.36 -3.77
N ARG A 310 -5.43 0.58 -4.71
CA ARG A 310 -4.70 0.43 -5.98
C ARG A 310 -3.73 1.56 -6.16
N ARG A 311 -2.59 1.28 -6.78
CA ARG A 311 -1.66 2.27 -7.31
C ARG A 311 -1.67 2.19 -8.83
N LEU A 312 -2.27 3.17 -9.46
CA LEU A 312 -2.54 3.17 -10.89
C LEU A 312 -1.45 3.91 -11.66
N ASN A 313 -1.00 3.31 -12.75
CA ASN A 313 -0.22 4.03 -13.75
C ASN A 313 -1.15 4.81 -14.70
N MET A 314 -0.56 5.62 -15.59
CA MET A 314 -1.32 6.43 -16.56
C MET A 314 -2.16 5.61 -17.55
N MET A 315 -1.96 4.29 -17.62
CA MET A 315 -2.78 3.37 -18.42
C MET A 315 -3.91 2.71 -17.60
N GLY A 316 -4.05 3.07 -16.32
CA GLY A 316 -5.05 2.52 -15.41
C GLY A 316 -4.73 1.10 -14.92
N SER A 317 -3.48 0.62 -15.08
CA SER A 317 -3.07 -0.67 -14.54
C SER A 317 -2.59 -0.52 -13.10
N ASP A 318 -3.04 -1.42 -12.24
CA ASP A 318 -2.59 -1.47 -10.86
C ASP A 318 -1.16 -2.02 -10.77
N ILE A 319 -0.28 -1.24 -10.14
CA ILE A 319 1.14 -1.56 -9.95
C ILE A 319 1.53 -1.57 -8.46
N LEU A 320 0.54 -1.59 -7.56
CA LEU A 320 0.78 -1.63 -6.13
C LEU A 320 1.51 -2.94 -5.78
N LYS A 321 2.62 -2.82 -5.08
CA LYS A 321 3.30 -3.99 -4.50
C LYS A 321 2.55 -4.47 -3.27
N ARG A 322 2.43 -5.78 -3.14
CA ARG A 322 1.70 -6.47 -2.08
C ARG A 322 2.56 -7.59 -1.48
N ASP A 323 3.84 -7.28 -1.24
CA ASP A 323 4.80 -8.25 -0.70
C ASP A 323 4.70 -8.37 0.83
N GLY A 324 3.87 -7.54 1.48
CA GLY A 324 3.62 -7.56 2.91
C GLY A 324 3.04 -8.88 3.42
N TYR A 325 3.07 -9.07 4.73
CA TYR A 325 2.54 -10.28 5.40
C TYR A 325 1.03 -10.44 5.19
N MET A 326 0.32 -9.33 5.09
CA MET A 326 -1.06 -9.25 4.61
C MET A 326 -1.14 -8.26 3.44
N PRO A 327 -2.11 -8.44 2.52
CA PRO A 327 -2.38 -7.41 1.53
C PRO A 327 -2.71 -6.07 2.20
N PRO A 328 -2.42 -4.91 1.55
CA PRO A 328 -2.76 -3.59 2.09
C PRO A 328 -4.28 -3.34 2.02
N ILE A 329 -5.02 -3.90 2.96
CA ILE A 329 -6.48 -3.83 3.07
C ILE A 329 -6.95 -3.32 4.44
N GLY A 330 -6.01 -2.90 5.31
CA GLY A 330 -6.29 -2.66 6.71
C GLY A 330 -6.46 -3.97 7.47
N ASP A 331 -7.38 -4.03 8.41
CA ASP A 331 -7.72 -5.24 9.15
C ASP A 331 -8.77 -6.06 8.41
N ALA A 332 -8.60 -7.36 8.52
CA ALA A 332 -9.60 -8.33 8.10
C ALA A 332 -9.89 -9.24 9.28
N ASP A 333 -10.91 -8.93 10.02
CA ASP A 333 -11.43 -9.85 11.02
C ASP A 333 -12.16 -10.99 10.30
N ILE A 334 -11.43 -12.08 10.08
CA ILE A 334 -11.95 -13.29 9.46
C ILE A 334 -12.25 -14.29 10.57
N LEU A 335 -13.21 -13.97 11.40
CA LEU A 335 -13.78 -14.99 12.27
C LEU A 335 -14.42 -16.07 11.40
N ASP A 336 -14.01 -17.30 11.67
CA ASP A 336 -14.69 -18.49 11.11
C ASP A 336 -16.15 -18.43 11.59
N THR A 337 -17.01 -17.87 10.76
CA THR A 337 -18.41 -17.57 11.03
C THR A 337 -19.23 -18.80 11.41
N MET A 338 -18.64 -19.99 11.34
CA MET A 338 -19.27 -21.24 11.77
C MET A 338 -19.15 -21.52 13.27
N MET A 339 -18.23 -20.88 14.00
CA MET A 339 -17.95 -21.25 15.39
C MET A 339 -18.34 -20.23 16.46
N ASN A 340 -18.53 -18.97 16.17
CA ASN A 340 -18.81 -17.95 17.21
C ASN A 340 -19.84 -16.91 16.77
N LYS A 341 -21.11 -17.16 17.08
CA LYS A 341 -22.22 -16.24 16.79
C LYS A 341 -22.31 -15.04 17.74
N ASP A 342 -21.49 -14.99 18.77
CA ASP A 342 -21.56 -14.01 19.85
C ASP A 342 -20.37 -13.03 19.88
N ALA A 343 -19.38 -13.17 19.00
CA ALA A 343 -18.33 -12.20 18.87
C ALA A 343 -18.83 -10.98 18.05
N SER A 344 -18.49 -9.79 18.47
CA SER A 344 -18.71 -8.57 17.70
C SER A 344 -17.83 -8.64 16.44
N TYR A 345 -18.38 -9.17 15.36
CA TYR A 345 -17.73 -9.26 14.07
C TYR A 345 -17.69 -7.87 13.44
N GLU A 346 -16.50 -7.29 13.32
CA GLU A 346 -16.33 -5.99 12.69
C GLU A 346 -16.16 -6.09 11.16
N GLY A 347 -15.85 -7.26 10.64
CA GLY A 347 -15.69 -7.50 9.20
C GLY A 347 -14.39 -6.93 8.63
N LEU A 348 -14.38 -6.66 7.34
CA LEU A 348 -13.26 -6.01 6.66
C LEU A 348 -13.18 -4.53 7.04
N SER A 349 -11.96 -3.97 7.01
CA SER A 349 -11.75 -2.53 7.06
C SER A 349 -12.53 -1.83 5.96
N GLN A 350 -13.12 -0.69 6.30
CA GLN A 350 -13.77 0.21 5.34
C GLN A 350 -12.85 1.38 5.05
N ILE A 351 -12.04 1.22 4.02
CA ILE A 351 -11.08 2.27 3.64
C ILE A 351 -11.81 3.42 2.97
N THR A 352 -11.79 4.57 3.62
CA THR A 352 -12.47 5.78 3.17
C THR A 352 -11.54 6.79 2.53
N ASP A 353 -10.25 6.76 2.89
CA ASP A 353 -9.28 7.71 2.36
C ASP A 353 -7.89 7.10 2.23
N VAL A 354 -7.09 7.67 1.34
CA VAL A 354 -5.68 7.36 1.12
C VAL A 354 -4.90 8.66 1.00
N SER A 355 -3.77 8.75 1.67
CA SER A 355 -2.83 9.85 1.48
C SER A 355 -1.44 9.31 1.18
N CYS A 356 -0.84 9.82 0.13
CA CYS A 356 0.52 9.49 -0.30
C CYS A 356 1.53 10.21 0.58
N GLY A 357 2.42 9.45 1.21
CA GLY A 357 3.53 9.97 1.99
C GLY A 357 4.82 10.08 1.20
N THR A 358 5.86 10.44 1.91
CA THR A 358 7.22 10.48 1.35
C THR A 358 7.77 9.06 1.13
N TYR A 359 8.76 8.93 0.25
CA TYR A 359 9.48 7.67 -0.02
C TYR A 359 8.61 6.50 -0.49
N GLY A 360 7.39 6.79 -1.01
CA GLY A 360 6.44 5.79 -1.49
C GLY A 360 5.68 5.08 -0.37
N THR A 361 5.69 5.62 0.83
CA THR A 361 4.76 5.24 1.89
C THR A 361 3.38 5.80 1.59
N TYR A 362 2.36 5.21 2.15
CA TYR A 362 0.99 5.69 2.05
C TYR A 362 0.21 5.35 3.32
N ALA A 363 -0.70 6.22 3.69
CA ALA A 363 -1.59 6.02 4.82
C ALA A 363 -3.01 5.75 4.33
N LEU A 364 -3.70 4.85 5.01
CA LEU A 364 -5.08 4.49 4.76
C LEU A 364 -5.92 4.79 5.99
N LEU A 365 -7.12 5.32 5.77
CA LEU A 365 -8.08 5.61 6.83
C LEU A 365 -9.19 4.58 6.83
N ASP A 366 -9.35 3.88 7.95
CA ASP A 366 -10.45 2.95 8.19
C ASP A 366 -11.54 3.61 9.02
N ASN A 367 -12.72 3.75 8.44
CA ASN A 367 -13.89 4.30 9.12
C ASN A 367 -14.62 3.25 10.00
N ASN A 368 -14.38 1.97 9.79
CA ASN A 368 -15.03 0.92 10.56
C ASN A 368 -14.41 0.80 11.97
N ARG A 369 -13.07 0.83 12.04
CA ARG A 369 -12.29 0.71 13.28
C ARG A 369 -11.69 2.02 13.76
N ASN A 370 -11.81 3.08 12.95
CA ASN A 370 -11.20 4.40 13.21
C ASN A 370 -9.67 4.35 13.33
N HIS A 371 -9.05 3.41 12.61
CA HIS A 371 -7.60 3.24 12.55
C HIS A 371 -6.99 3.98 11.36
N ILE A 372 -5.73 4.37 11.51
CA ILE A 372 -4.88 4.85 10.44
C ILE A 372 -3.77 3.81 10.25
N PHE A 373 -3.71 3.24 9.05
CA PHE A 373 -2.69 2.27 8.65
C PHE A 373 -1.63 2.97 7.81
N VAL A 374 -0.36 2.76 8.11
CA VAL A 374 0.75 3.28 7.28
C VAL A 374 1.53 2.12 6.69
N TYR A 375 1.60 2.10 5.36
CA TYR A 375 2.29 1.06 4.60
C TYR A 375 3.54 1.62 3.92
N ASN A 376 4.53 0.75 3.70
CA ASN A 376 5.68 1.09 2.87
C ASN A 376 5.41 0.80 1.38
N PHE A 377 6.37 1.16 0.53
CA PHE A 377 6.29 0.99 -0.93
C PHE A 377 6.26 -0.47 -1.41
N GLU A 378 6.55 -1.45 -0.55
CA GLU A 378 6.45 -2.89 -0.84
C GLU A 378 5.12 -3.49 -0.36
N GLY A 379 4.31 -2.73 0.38
CA GLY A 379 3.02 -3.17 0.91
C GLY A 379 3.10 -3.81 2.29
N TYR A 380 4.20 -3.64 3.04
CA TYR A 380 4.25 -4.01 4.45
C TYR A 380 3.58 -2.95 5.30
N LEU A 381 2.74 -3.36 6.24
CA LEU A 381 2.21 -2.49 7.27
C LEU A 381 3.35 -2.09 8.22
N LEU A 382 3.70 -0.81 8.21
CA LEU A 382 4.67 -0.28 9.16
C LEU A 382 4.07 -0.25 10.56
N TYR A 383 2.91 0.35 10.68
CA TYR A 383 2.13 0.40 11.91
C TYR A 383 0.68 0.83 11.63
N ALA A 384 -0.21 0.42 12.51
CA ALA A 384 -1.55 0.95 12.65
C ALA A 384 -1.64 1.73 13.97
N PHE A 385 -2.42 2.80 14.01
CA PHE A 385 -2.61 3.62 15.20
C PHE A 385 -3.96 4.36 15.16
N SER A 386 -4.25 5.13 16.19
CA SER A 386 -5.58 5.73 16.44
C SER A 386 -6.62 4.67 16.82
N GLY A 387 -7.87 5.02 16.91
CA GLY A 387 -8.95 4.14 17.30
C GLY A 387 -10.23 4.91 17.64
N PRO A 388 -11.24 4.27 18.24
CA PRO A 388 -12.48 4.94 18.64
C PRO A 388 -12.27 6.08 19.65
N ASP A 389 -13.23 7.00 19.72
CA ASP A 389 -13.19 8.25 20.51
C ASP A 389 -13.07 8.09 22.04
N ILE A 390 -13.26 6.88 22.54
CA ILE A 390 -13.09 6.57 23.97
C ILE A 390 -11.63 6.56 24.43
N SER A 391 -10.69 6.64 23.51
CA SER A 391 -9.25 6.65 23.75
C SER A 391 -8.63 8.02 23.59
N ALA A 392 -7.46 8.19 24.19
CA ALA A 392 -6.67 9.39 23.98
C ALA A 392 -6.21 9.45 22.50
N GLY A 393 -6.72 10.45 21.77
CA GLY A 393 -6.41 10.61 20.36
C GLY A 393 -7.29 9.83 19.40
N GLY A 394 -8.34 9.15 19.89
CA GLY A 394 -9.29 8.43 19.04
C GLY A 394 -10.29 9.33 18.33
N MET A 395 -10.82 8.82 17.22
CA MET A 395 -11.83 9.47 16.38
C MET A 395 -13.15 8.71 16.43
N LYS A 396 -14.26 9.35 16.10
CA LYS A 396 -15.56 8.71 16.10
C LYS A 396 -16.03 8.31 14.70
N THR A 397 -15.86 9.19 13.75
CA THR A 397 -16.25 8.97 12.36
C THR A 397 -15.24 9.67 11.45
N PRO A 398 -14.04 9.08 11.31
CA PRO A 398 -13.01 9.65 10.47
C PRO A 398 -13.40 9.54 8.99
N ILE A 399 -13.17 10.61 8.21
CA ILE A 399 -13.63 10.70 6.81
C ILE A 399 -12.55 11.07 5.81
N ALA A 400 -11.51 11.76 6.25
CA ALA A 400 -10.42 12.18 5.38
C ALA A 400 -9.12 12.26 6.16
N LEU A 401 -8.00 12.05 5.47
CA LEU A 401 -6.66 12.20 6.03
C LEU A 401 -5.71 12.82 5.00
N THR A 402 -4.67 13.48 5.51
CA THR A 402 -3.57 13.98 4.68
C THR A 402 -2.26 13.96 5.46
N GLN A 403 -1.14 13.88 4.76
CA GLN A 403 0.19 13.84 5.36
C GLN A 403 1.02 15.06 4.94
N SER A 404 1.79 15.62 5.86
CA SER A 404 2.80 16.65 5.60
C SER A 404 4.00 16.47 6.52
N GLY A 405 5.16 16.14 5.94
CA GLY A 405 6.38 15.95 6.72
C GLY A 405 6.23 14.90 7.84
N GLU A 406 6.41 15.36 9.08
CA GLU A 406 6.29 14.53 10.29
C GLU A 406 4.84 14.42 10.82
N TYR A 407 3.86 15.04 10.15
CA TYR A 407 2.48 15.12 10.62
C TYR A 407 1.52 14.32 9.76
N ILE A 408 0.52 13.75 10.43
CA ILE A 408 -0.70 13.24 9.81
C ILE A 408 -1.87 14.05 10.35
N TYR A 409 -2.72 14.52 9.46
CA TYR A 409 -3.94 15.24 9.80
C TYR A 409 -5.13 14.37 9.41
N ALA A 410 -6.03 14.13 10.34
CA ALA A 410 -7.24 13.37 10.10
C ALA A 410 -8.48 14.19 10.45
N LEU A 411 -9.52 14.02 9.67
CA LEU A 411 -10.76 14.77 9.78
C LEU A 411 -11.86 13.86 10.31
N ASP A 412 -12.48 14.25 11.42
CA ASP A 412 -13.60 13.53 12.03
C ASP A 412 -14.90 14.29 11.82
N SER A 413 -15.86 13.65 11.15
CA SER A 413 -17.14 14.28 10.80
C SER A 413 -18.08 14.44 11.97
N ASN A 414 -18.01 13.57 12.99
CA ASN A 414 -18.87 13.64 14.16
C ASN A 414 -18.47 14.79 15.08
N SER A 415 -17.20 14.92 15.41
CA SER A 415 -16.67 16.03 16.19
C SER A 415 -16.43 17.29 15.37
N ARG A 416 -16.53 17.20 14.03
CA ARG A 416 -16.28 18.30 13.09
C ARG A 416 -14.94 18.98 13.31
N SER A 417 -13.94 18.15 13.63
CA SER A 417 -12.62 18.57 14.06
C SER A 417 -11.54 17.95 13.18
N ILE A 418 -10.44 18.68 13.08
CA ILE A 418 -9.19 18.17 12.52
C ILE A 418 -8.27 17.75 13.66
N PHE A 419 -7.71 16.56 13.54
CA PHE A 419 -6.77 15.96 14.47
C PHE A 419 -5.38 16.04 13.86
N MET A 420 -4.40 16.51 14.62
CA MET A 420 -3.01 16.62 14.21
C MET A 420 -2.17 15.64 15.02
N TYR A 421 -1.65 14.65 14.34
CA TYR A 421 -0.74 13.65 14.90
C TYR A 421 0.68 13.92 14.47
N LYS A 422 1.63 13.85 15.41
CA LYS A 422 3.06 14.02 15.15
C LYS A 422 3.79 12.68 15.31
N GLN A 423 4.75 12.41 14.45
CA GLN A 423 5.63 11.25 14.56
C GLN A 423 6.35 11.23 15.91
N THR A 424 6.46 10.05 16.52
CA THR A 424 7.33 9.77 17.66
C THR A 424 8.73 9.41 17.16
N ALA A 425 9.71 9.35 18.07
CA ALA A 425 11.07 8.94 17.72
C ALA A 425 11.13 7.53 17.08
N PHE A 426 10.25 6.61 17.50
CA PHE A 426 10.11 5.30 16.87
C PHE A 426 9.70 5.41 15.40
N ALA A 427 8.62 6.14 15.10
CA ALA A 427 8.16 6.29 13.72
C ALA A 427 9.16 7.07 12.87
N GLU A 428 9.84 8.07 13.44
CA GLU A 428 10.90 8.81 12.76
C GLU A 428 12.06 7.89 12.35
N ALA A 429 12.50 6.99 13.24
CA ALA A 429 13.52 5.99 12.94
C ALA A 429 13.06 5.03 11.84
N VAL A 430 11.83 4.49 11.93
CA VAL A 430 11.25 3.61 10.90
C VAL A 430 11.20 4.32 9.54
N MET A 431 10.68 5.54 9.47
CA MET A 431 10.58 6.30 8.22
C MET A 431 11.93 6.62 7.61
N LYS A 432 12.92 6.95 8.46
CA LYS A 432 14.31 7.18 8.01
C LYS A 432 14.95 5.91 7.45
N ALA A 433 14.71 4.75 8.08
CA ALA A 433 15.20 3.48 7.57
C ALA A 433 14.59 3.17 6.19
N ILE A 434 13.28 3.35 6.01
CA ILE A 434 12.58 3.19 4.73
C ILE A 434 13.13 4.13 3.66
N GLN A 435 13.40 5.40 4.02
CA GLN A 435 14.05 6.36 3.12
C GLN A 435 15.38 5.83 2.62
N LEU A 436 16.26 5.45 3.55
CA LEU A 436 17.61 4.97 3.22
C LEU A 436 17.59 3.70 2.38
N GLU A 437 16.66 2.77 2.64
CA GLU A 437 16.45 1.58 1.81
C GLU A 437 16.05 1.97 0.38
N LYS A 438 15.11 2.89 0.23
CA LYS A 438 14.63 3.34 -1.08
C LYS A 438 15.72 4.06 -1.87
N ASP A 439 16.58 4.82 -1.19
CA ASP A 439 17.73 5.51 -1.77
C ASP A 439 18.92 4.57 -2.04
N GLY A 440 18.81 3.28 -1.70
CA GLY A 440 19.88 2.28 -1.87
C GLY A 440 21.04 2.43 -0.90
N GLN A 441 20.89 3.23 0.16
CA GLN A 441 21.90 3.48 1.20
C GLN A 441 21.87 2.39 2.28
N TYR A 442 22.00 1.14 1.86
CA TYR A 442 21.78 -0.03 2.73
C TYR A 442 22.64 -0.04 4.00
N SER A 443 23.89 0.46 3.94
CA SER A 443 24.73 0.50 5.14
C SER A 443 24.18 1.43 6.23
N ALA A 444 23.76 2.63 5.85
CA ALA A 444 23.13 3.58 6.76
C ALA A 444 21.75 3.07 7.24
N ALA A 445 21.00 2.42 6.35
CA ALA A 445 19.72 1.80 6.72
C ALA A 445 19.90 0.72 7.82
N SER A 446 20.99 -0.05 7.77
CA SER A 446 21.31 -1.06 8.80
C SER A 446 21.45 -0.46 10.19
N ASP A 447 22.14 0.67 10.29
CA ASP A 447 22.36 1.34 11.57
C ASP A 447 21.02 1.83 12.15
N VAL A 448 20.18 2.41 11.30
CA VAL A 448 18.84 2.90 11.72
C VAL A 448 17.89 1.75 12.03
N TRP A 449 17.91 0.65 11.27
CA TRP A 449 17.11 -0.54 11.62
C TRP A 449 17.53 -1.15 12.97
N SER A 450 18.81 -1.08 13.30
CA SER A 450 19.29 -1.50 14.63
C SER A 450 18.76 -0.58 15.73
N GLU A 451 18.71 0.73 15.48
CA GLU A 451 18.07 1.71 16.38
C GLU A 451 16.57 1.42 16.58
N VAL A 452 15.86 1.02 15.53
CA VAL A 452 14.44 0.61 15.63
C VAL A 452 14.27 -0.57 16.58
N LEU A 453 15.20 -1.55 16.57
CA LEU A 453 15.17 -2.68 17.49
C LEU A 453 15.47 -2.30 18.96
N ASP A 454 16.10 -1.14 19.20
CA ASP A 454 16.25 -0.61 20.57
C ASP A 454 14.91 -0.10 21.12
N TYR A 455 13.99 0.35 20.27
CA TYR A 455 12.62 0.71 20.66
C TYR A 455 11.73 -0.53 20.82
N ASP A 456 11.87 -1.50 19.92
CA ASP A 456 11.06 -2.72 19.90
C ASP A 456 11.84 -3.90 19.30
N ALA A 457 12.35 -4.76 20.18
CA ALA A 457 13.11 -5.94 19.78
C ALA A 457 12.25 -7.02 19.05
N THR A 458 10.94 -6.88 19.05
CA THR A 458 10.00 -7.80 18.37
C THR A 458 9.54 -7.29 17.02
N TYR A 459 10.02 -6.14 16.57
CA TYR A 459 9.61 -5.53 15.32
C TYR A 459 10.19 -6.26 14.09
N ASP A 460 9.44 -7.21 13.55
CA ASP A 460 9.83 -8.11 12.45
C ASP A 460 10.39 -7.37 11.22
N LEU A 461 9.85 -6.20 10.90
CA LEU A 461 10.30 -5.43 9.73
C LEU A 461 11.73 -4.91 9.87
N ALA A 462 12.22 -4.68 11.09
CA ALA A 462 13.61 -4.30 11.29
C ALA A 462 14.56 -5.46 10.96
N TYR A 463 14.22 -6.68 11.36
CA TYR A 463 14.98 -7.88 10.95
C TYR A 463 14.93 -8.10 9.43
N LEU A 464 13.79 -7.84 8.80
CA LEU A 464 13.66 -7.90 7.35
C LEU A 464 14.56 -6.86 6.66
N GLY A 465 14.58 -5.63 7.15
CA GLY A 465 15.42 -4.54 6.64
C GLY A 465 16.91 -4.83 6.79
N LEU A 466 17.32 -5.29 7.98
CA LEU A 466 18.69 -5.75 8.25
C LEU A 466 19.10 -6.91 7.34
N GLY A 467 18.21 -7.88 7.15
CA GLY A 467 18.43 -9.01 6.25
C GLY A 467 18.60 -8.60 4.80
N LYS A 468 17.78 -7.67 4.29
CA LYS A 468 17.92 -7.09 2.95
C LYS A 468 19.26 -6.35 2.81
N THR A 469 19.65 -5.59 3.82
CA THR A 469 20.94 -4.90 3.85
C THR A 469 22.10 -5.88 3.75
N ALA A 470 22.10 -6.95 4.55
CA ALA A 470 23.11 -8.00 4.50
C ALA A 470 23.13 -8.70 3.12
N TYR A 471 21.95 -9.00 2.56
CA TYR A 471 21.81 -9.62 1.24
C TYR A 471 22.46 -8.77 0.14
N TRP A 472 22.18 -7.45 0.11
CA TRP A 472 22.76 -6.56 -0.90
C TRP A 472 24.26 -6.28 -0.69
N LYS A 473 24.78 -6.46 0.52
CA LYS A 473 26.22 -6.47 0.80
C LYS A 473 26.92 -7.78 0.38
N GLY A 474 26.14 -8.81 0.00
CA GLY A 474 26.65 -10.13 -0.35
C GLY A 474 26.92 -11.06 0.84
N ASP A 475 26.54 -10.65 2.05
CA ASP A 475 26.57 -11.47 3.26
C ASP A 475 25.29 -12.31 3.36
N TYR A 476 25.25 -13.35 2.54
CA TYR A 476 24.06 -14.20 2.42
C TYR A 476 23.83 -15.09 3.64
N GLU A 477 24.87 -15.36 4.45
CA GLU A 477 24.79 -16.14 5.67
C GLU A 477 24.00 -15.36 6.74
N THR A 478 24.49 -14.16 7.10
CA THR A 478 23.79 -13.25 8.01
C THR A 478 22.39 -12.90 7.49
N ALA A 479 22.24 -12.65 6.18
CA ALA A 479 20.94 -12.39 5.58
C ALA A 479 19.95 -13.55 5.81
N SER A 480 20.40 -14.80 5.61
CA SER A 480 19.53 -15.96 5.79
C SER A 480 19.09 -16.16 7.25
N GLU A 481 19.98 -15.87 8.22
CA GLU A 481 19.64 -15.92 9.65
C GLU A 481 18.61 -14.86 10.03
N LEU A 482 18.80 -13.61 9.58
CA LEU A 482 17.86 -12.52 9.83
C LEU A 482 16.49 -12.77 9.20
N PHE A 483 16.43 -13.27 7.97
CA PHE A 483 15.17 -13.64 7.33
C PHE A 483 14.49 -14.84 8.00
N LYS A 484 15.25 -15.71 8.65
CA LYS A 484 14.70 -16.79 9.46
C LYS A 484 14.08 -16.26 10.75
N LEU A 485 14.68 -15.23 11.38
CA LEU A 485 14.13 -14.59 12.58
C LEU A 485 12.75 -13.97 12.33
N CYS A 486 12.61 -13.19 11.26
CA CYS A 486 11.31 -12.61 10.86
C CYS A 486 10.45 -13.59 10.01
N ASN A 487 10.85 -14.86 9.91
CA ASN A 487 10.17 -15.94 9.18
C ASN A 487 9.74 -15.56 7.75
N ASN A 488 10.51 -14.70 7.07
CA ASN A 488 10.25 -14.31 5.69
C ASN A 488 10.81 -15.34 4.72
N LYS A 489 9.96 -16.26 4.27
CA LYS A 489 10.35 -17.43 3.44
C LYS A 489 10.88 -17.03 2.06
N ASP A 490 10.35 -15.97 1.48
CA ASP A 490 10.71 -15.54 0.13
C ASP A 490 12.13 -14.97 0.10
N TRP A 491 12.45 -14.07 1.01
CA TRP A 491 13.79 -13.52 1.15
C TRP A 491 14.80 -14.55 1.66
N TYR A 492 14.39 -15.42 2.61
CA TYR A 492 15.21 -16.56 3.03
C TYR A 492 15.59 -17.45 1.85
N SER A 493 14.63 -17.79 0.99
CA SER A 493 14.86 -18.63 -0.19
C SER A 493 15.82 -17.97 -1.19
N LYS A 494 15.72 -16.65 -1.36
CA LYS A 494 16.65 -15.87 -2.19
C LYS A 494 18.07 -15.93 -1.62
N ALA A 495 18.24 -15.61 -0.33
CA ALA A 495 19.55 -15.64 0.34
C ALA A 495 20.17 -17.05 0.31
N TRP A 496 19.38 -18.08 0.60
CA TRP A 496 19.81 -19.47 0.54
C TRP A 496 20.20 -19.90 -0.88
N SER A 497 19.52 -19.41 -1.91
CA SER A 497 19.89 -19.68 -3.30
C SER A 497 21.26 -19.14 -3.65
N GLU A 498 21.58 -17.92 -3.25
CA GLU A 498 22.90 -17.32 -3.47
C GLU A 498 23.98 -18.05 -2.66
N LEU A 499 23.72 -18.34 -1.39
CA LEU A 499 24.64 -19.10 -0.54
C LEU A 499 24.99 -20.47 -1.15
N ARG A 500 24.00 -21.18 -1.68
CA ARG A 500 24.24 -22.45 -2.39
C ARG A 500 25.12 -22.27 -3.63
N LYS A 501 24.93 -21.22 -4.41
CA LYS A 501 25.75 -20.91 -5.58
C LYS A 501 27.21 -20.69 -5.18
N ASP A 502 27.45 -19.94 -4.12
CA ASP A 502 28.80 -19.68 -3.62
C ASP A 502 29.48 -20.95 -3.13
N VAL A 503 28.74 -21.78 -2.36
CA VAL A 503 29.25 -23.09 -1.93
C VAL A 503 29.58 -23.99 -3.12
N LEU A 504 28.65 -24.09 -4.08
CA LEU A 504 28.87 -24.88 -5.29
C LEU A 504 30.06 -24.36 -6.12
N ALA A 505 30.16 -23.05 -6.30
CA ALA A 505 31.27 -22.44 -7.04
C ALA A 505 32.63 -22.74 -6.37
N ARG A 506 32.70 -22.66 -5.03
CA ARG A 506 33.91 -22.97 -4.26
C ARG A 506 34.31 -24.44 -4.36
N TRP A 507 33.37 -25.36 -4.33
CA TRP A 507 33.61 -26.80 -4.38
C TRP A 507 33.63 -27.41 -5.77
N PHE A 508 33.21 -26.67 -6.78
CA PHE A 508 33.10 -27.18 -8.17
C PHE A 508 34.41 -27.72 -8.72
N MET A 509 35.48 -26.93 -8.65
CA MET A 509 36.79 -27.38 -9.13
C MET A 509 37.37 -28.55 -8.34
N PRO A 510 37.38 -28.55 -7.00
CA PRO A 510 37.78 -29.72 -6.21
C PRO A 510 37.02 -31.00 -6.57
N ILE A 511 35.70 -30.92 -6.74
CA ILE A 511 34.87 -32.06 -7.12
C ILE A 511 35.24 -32.59 -8.50
N ILE A 512 35.38 -31.73 -9.49
CA ILE A 512 35.78 -32.12 -10.84
C ILE A 512 37.18 -32.78 -10.85
N LEU A 513 38.14 -32.18 -10.16
CA LEU A 513 39.49 -32.73 -10.06
C LEU A 513 39.50 -34.10 -9.39
N THR A 514 38.69 -34.30 -8.37
CA THR A 514 38.53 -35.59 -7.67
C THR A 514 37.96 -36.64 -8.62
N ILE A 515 36.88 -36.30 -9.33
CA ILE A 515 36.27 -37.20 -10.33
C ILE A 515 37.28 -37.58 -11.43
N LEU A 516 37.98 -36.58 -11.96
CA LEU A 516 38.99 -36.79 -12.99
C LEU A 516 40.12 -37.71 -12.47
N GLY A 517 40.58 -37.46 -11.22
CA GLY A 517 41.57 -38.30 -10.55
C GLY A 517 41.12 -39.76 -10.42
N ILE A 518 39.88 -40.00 -10.04
CA ILE A 518 39.30 -41.34 -9.94
C ILE A 518 39.25 -42.02 -11.34
N VAL A 519 38.86 -41.27 -12.38
CA VAL A 519 38.80 -41.78 -13.75
C VAL A 519 40.21 -42.18 -14.22
N VAL A 520 41.20 -41.31 -14.01
CA VAL A 520 42.61 -41.60 -14.35
C VAL A 520 43.12 -42.82 -13.57
N LEU A 521 42.86 -42.88 -12.27
CA LEU A 521 43.27 -44.00 -11.44
C LEU A 521 42.66 -45.31 -11.91
N THR A 522 41.38 -45.34 -12.22
CA THR A 522 40.70 -46.56 -12.74
C THR A 522 41.28 -46.98 -14.10
N PHE A 523 41.63 -46.02 -14.95
CA PHE A 523 42.27 -46.28 -16.23
C PHE A 523 43.68 -46.88 -16.07
N VAL A 524 44.51 -46.29 -15.18
CA VAL A 524 45.84 -46.79 -14.84
C VAL A 524 45.79 -48.20 -14.26
N LEU A 525 44.90 -48.45 -13.32
CA LEU A 525 44.70 -49.78 -12.74
C LEU A 525 44.28 -50.82 -13.80
N LYS A 526 43.48 -50.42 -14.76
CA LYS A 526 43.10 -51.29 -15.91
C LYS A 526 44.29 -51.61 -16.78
N ILE A 527 45.16 -50.65 -17.08
CA ILE A 527 46.40 -50.86 -17.86
C ILE A 527 47.33 -51.82 -17.12
N VAL A 528 47.60 -51.58 -15.84
CA VAL A 528 48.48 -52.42 -15.01
C VAL A 528 47.94 -53.86 -14.93
N LYS A 529 46.64 -54.01 -14.73
CA LYS A 529 45.99 -55.33 -14.72
C LYS A 529 46.11 -56.05 -16.06
N ASN A 530 45.95 -55.32 -17.17
CA ASN A 530 46.11 -55.92 -18.51
C ASN A 530 47.57 -56.24 -18.81
N ALA A 531 48.54 -55.45 -18.38
CA ALA A 531 49.97 -55.74 -18.49
C ALA A 531 50.36 -56.96 -17.70
N LYS A 532 49.84 -57.12 -16.45
CA LYS A 532 50.06 -58.29 -15.62
C LYS A 532 49.52 -59.59 -16.26
N LYS A 533 48.31 -59.51 -16.82
CA LYS A 533 47.70 -60.63 -17.54
C LYS A 533 48.47 -61.03 -18.83
N ARG A 534 49.14 -60.08 -19.49
CA ARG A 534 50.00 -60.38 -20.66
C ARG A 534 51.26 -61.13 -20.27
N LYS A 535 51.89 -60.70 -19.10
CA LYS A 535 53.08 -61.39 -18.61
C LYS A 535 52.76 -62.85 -18.11
N GLU A 536 51.60 -63.04 -17.47
CA GLU A 536 51.14 -64.37 -17.02
C GLU A 536 50.71 -65.28 -18.21
N ALA A 537 50.58 -64.75 -19.39
CA ALA A 537 50.29 -65.55 -20.61
C ALA A 537 51.51 -65.81 -21.48
N GLU A 538 52.63 -65.17 -21.20
CA GLU A 538 53.95 -65.38 -21.89
C GLU A 538 54.87 -66.34 -21.12
N ASP A 539 54.58 -66.60 -19.82
CA ASP A 539 55.21 -67.65 -19.01
C ASP A 539 54.37 -68.95 -19.13
#